data_952bda94de099c780a3db9280a0f8f9b
#
_entry.id   952bda94de099c780a3db9280a0f8f9b
#
_cell.length_a   1.000
_cell.length_b   1.000
_cell.length_c   1.000
_cell.angle_alpha   90.00
_cell.angle_beta   90.00
_cell.angle_gamma   90.00
#
_symmetry.space_group_name_H-M   'P 1'
#
loop_
_entity.id
_entity.type
_entity.pdbx_description
1 polymer ?
#
loop_
_entity_poly.entity_id
_entity_poly.type
_entity_poly.pdbx_seq_one_letter_code
_entity_poly.pdbx_strand_id
1 'polypeptide(L)'
;MSQILNQDAASAVDFMKRTGSNVREDAGLWIAQQLEYVRTRGYEEPQIANPLVNAIPRSSDIPEWAETFTYPVYDEVGIAKIIANYADDLPRVDIAATEVTAKIQPVGVSYGYNTQELTVSNAMGSNLPTRKAVVARKATDRKIEDLTMVGEARYGVTGIVNHPNIGVTVLPTSTAWSAAATTADAIMADVDTLINALALQSSGVHMATHF
;
A
#
# COMPACT_ATOMS: atom_id res chain seq x y z
N MET A 1 -22.61 19.32 40.36
CA MET A 1 -21.16 19.22 40.59
C MET A 1 -20.35 20.39 39.99
N SER A 2 -20.79 21.05 38.93
CA SER A 2 -20.07 22.18 38.30
C SER A 2 -20.14 23.52 39.07
N GLN A 3 -21.16 23.74 39.89
CA GLN A 3 -21.32 24.99 40.65
C GLN A 3 -20.39 25.08 41.87
N ILE A 4 -20.02 23.97 42.49
CA ILE A 4 -19.15 23.96 43.70
C ILE A 4 -17.71 24.32 43.31
N LEU A 5 -17.22 23.81 42.18
CA LEU A 5 -15.88 24.12 41.67
C LEU A 5 -15.69 25.61 41.29
N ASN A 6 -16.77 26.28 40.88
CA ASN A 6 -16.70 27.71 40.54
C ASN A 6 -16.67 28.65 41.77
N GLN A 7 -17.26 28.23 42.90
CA GLN A 7 -17.22 28.99 44.15
C GLN A 7 -15.85 28.93 44.81
N ASP A 8 -15.19 27.78 44.79
CA ASP A 8 -13.86 27.62 45.37
C ASP A 8 -12.79 28.42 44.60
N ALA A 9 -12.90 28.43 43.24
CA ALA A 9 -12.01 29.24 42.40
C ALA A 9 -12.22 30.77 42.65
N ALA A 10 -13.46 31.22 42.79
CA ALA A 10 -13.77 32.61 43.08
C ALA A 10 -13.27 33.04 44.47
N SER A 11 -13.40 32.18 45.50
CA SER A 11 -12.91 32.42 46.86
C SER A 11 -11.37 32.47 46.89
N ALA A 12 -10.68 31.63 46.14
CA ALA A 12 -9.22 31.65 46.01
C ALA A 12 -8.71 32.94 45.36
N VAL A 13 -9.38 33.44 44.33
CA VAL A 13 -9.04 34.71 43.68
C VAL A 13 -9.28 35.91 44.61
N ASP A 14 -10.35 35.88 45.40
CA ASP A 14 -10.67 36.95 46.36
C ASP A 14 -9.71 36.96 47.55
N PHE A 15 -9.27 35.79 48.00
CA PHE A 15 -8.21 35.65 49.02
C PHE A 15 -6.87 36.20 48.49
N MET A 16 -6.50 35.92 47.24
CA MET A 16 -5.26 36.44 46.63
C MET A 16 -5.30 37.95 46.47
N LYS A 17 -6.43 38.55 46.12
CA LYS A 17 -6.62 40.01 46.06
C LYS A 17 -6.50 40.67 47.40
N ARG A 18 -6.98 40.06 48.48
CA ARG A 18 -6.87 40.56 49.85
C ARG A 18 -5.45 40.52 50.41
N THR A 19 -4.64 39.56 50.00
CA THR A 19 -3.28 39.34 50.48
C THR A 19 -2.23 40.17 49.76
N GLY A 20 -2.64 40.96 48.73
CA GLY A 20 -1.74 41.86 48.01
C GLY A 20 -0.65 41.13 47.21
N SER A 21 -0.81 39.82 47.00
CA SER A 21 0.09 39.05 46.15
C SER A 21 -0.24 39.36 44.67
N ASN A 22 0.63 40.15 44.04
CA ASN A 22 0.59 40.31 42.61
C ASN A 22 0.81 38.92 41.97
N VAL A 23 -0.28 38.32 41.49
CA VAL A 23 -0.20 37.13 40.65
C VAL A 23 0.49 37.58 39.36
N ARG A 24 1.76 37.26 39.22
CA ARG A 24 2.50 37.49 37.97
C ARG A 24 1.77 36.71 36.86
N GLU A 25 1.75 37.26 35.64
CA GLU A 25 1.15 36.61 34.48
C GLU A 25 1.65 35.17 34.28
N ASP A 26 2.88 34.86 34.72
CA ASP A 26 3.47 33.51 34.71
C ASP A 26 2.71 32.49 35.59
N ALA A 27 2.05 32.94 36.66
CA ALA A 27 1.25 32.05 37.54
C ALA A 27 -0.03 31.58 36.83
N GLY A 28 -0.58 32.40 35.95
CA GLY A 28 -1.77 32.05 35.15
C GLY A 28 -1.47 30.97 34.12
N LEU A 29 -0.27 31.00 33.54
CA LEU A 29 0.22 29.98 32.60
C LEU A 29 0.44 28.63 33.32
N TRP A 30 0.95 28.65 34.56
CA TRP A 30 1.18 27.41 35.31
C TRP A 30 -0.13 26.72 35.72
N ILE A 31 -1.14 27.50 36.11
CA ILE A 31 -2.48 27.01 36.44
C ILE A 31 -3.20 26.49 35.18
N ALA A 32 -3.05 27.15 34.03
CA ALA A 32 -3.64 26.70 32.78
C ALA A 32 -3.08 25.33 32.32
N GLN A 33 -1.80 25.11 32.50
CA GLN A 33 -1.17 23.81 32.20
C GLN A 33 -1.64 22.68 33.12
N GLN A 34 -2.00 22.98 34.40
CA GLN A 34 -2.54 21.99 35.33
C GLN A 34 -4.00 21.60 35.03
N LEU A 35 -4.74 22.45 34.33
CA LEU A 35 -6.12 22.18 33.89
C LEU A 35 -6.21 21.39 32.59
N GLU A 36 -5.08 21.22 31.90
CA GLU A 36 -5.04 20.44 30.64
C GLU A 36 -4.88 18.95 30.95
N TYR A 37 -5.95 18.19 30.76
CA TYR A 37 -5.88 16.74 30.80
C TYR A 37 -5.37 16.19 29.47
N VAL A 38 -4.09 15.85 29.42
CA VAL A 38 -3.49 15.20 28.28
C VAL A 38 -3.85 13.71 28.31
N ARG A 39 -4.63 13.27 27.34
CA ARG A 39 -4.97 11.84 27.21
C ARG A 39 -3.71 11.02 26.91
N THR A 40 -3.49 10.01 27.72
CA THR A 40 -2.37 9.05 27.53
C THR A 40 -2.55 8.15 26.28
N ARG A 41 -3.78 8.05 25.76
CA ARG A 41 -4.08 7.32 24.53
C ARG A 41 -3.81 8.20 23.31
N GLY A 42 -2.77 7.86 22.55
CA GLY A 42 -2.57 8.39 21.21
C GLY A 42 -3.56 7.72 20.25
N TYR A 43 -4.22 8.50 19.42
CA TYR A 43 -4.99 7.98 18.29
C TYR A 43 -4.05 7.83 17.10
N GLU A 44 -4.01 6.63 16.53
CA GLU A 44 -3.29 6.40 15.27
C GLU A 44 -4.26 6.62 14.12
N GLU A 45 -3.81 7.34 13.10
CA GLU A 45 -4.57 7.52 11.87
C GLU A 45 -4.70 6.16 11.16
N PRO A 46 -5.93 5.72 10.81
CA PRO A 46 -6.12 4.48 10.09
C PRO A 46 -5.43 4.56 8.73
N GLN A 47 -4.60 3.57 8.42
CA GLN A 47 -3.91 3.48 7.15
C GLN A 47 -4.64 2.52 6.23
N ILE A 48 -4.55 2.80 4.93
CA ILE A 48 -5.10 1.93 3.88
C ILE A 48 -4.38 0.57 3.96
N ALA A 49 -5.16 -0.51 3.97
CA ALA A 49 -4.60 -1.85 3.88
C ALA A 49 -3.92 -2.03 2.52
N ASN A 50 -2.87 -2.87 2.48
CA ASN A 50 -2.14 -3.19 1.26
C ASN A 50 -2.75 -4.47 0.62
N PRO A 51 -3.84 -4.38 -0.15
CA PRO A 51 -4.56 -5.54 -0.65
C PRO A 51 -3.80 -6.28 -1.74
N LEU A 52 -3.01 -5.57 -2.55
CA LEU A 52 -2.35 -6.10 -3.73
C LEU A 52 -1.26 -7.11 -3.37
N VAL A 53 -0.44 -6.78 -2.37
CA VAL A 53 0.62 -7.67 -1.87
C VAL A 53 0.06 -8.98 -1.31
N ASN A 54 -1.18 -8.97 -0.82
CA ASN A 54 -1.85 -10.16 -0.31
C ASN A 54 -2.55 -10.97 -1.43
N ALA A 55 -2.93 -10.31 -2.53
CA ALA A 55 -3.59 -10.96 -3.67
C ALA A 55 -2.59 -11.71 -4.58
N ILE A 56 -1.32 -11.29 -4.60
CA ILE A 56 -0.30 -11.89 -5.46
C ILE A 56 0.41 -13.00 -4.70
N PRO A 57 0.54 -14.21 -5.28
CA PRO A 57 1.29 -15.30 -4.67
C PRO A 57 2.77 -14.92 -4.55
N ARG A 58 3.37 -15.19 -3.39
CA ARG A 58 4.78 -14.97 -3.12
C ARG A 58 5.55 -16.25 -3.35
N SER A 59 6.65 -16.19 -4.09
CA SER A 59 7.63 -17.28 -4.17
C SER A 59 8.76 -17.03 -3.18
N SER A 60 9.16 -18.09 -2.47
CA SER A 60 10.30 -18.11 -1.55
C SER A 60 11.43 -19.01 -2.07
N ASP A 61 11.37 -19.43 -3.32
CA ASP A 61 12.31 -20.41 -3.89
C ASP A 61 13.65 -19.78 -4.25
N ILE A 62 13.73 -18.44 -4.22
CA ILE A 62 14.93 -17.70 -4.59
C ILE A 62 15.79 -17.49 -3.35
N PRO A 63 17.08 -17.85 -3.36
CA PRO A 63 17.96 -17.63 -2.23
C PRO A 63 18.19 -16.14 -1.97
N GLU A 64 18.35 -15.74 -0.70
CA GLU A 64 18.48 -14.35 -0.25
C GLU A 64 19.69 -13.59 -0.84
N TRP A 65 20.70 -14.33 -1.29
CA TRP A 65 21.92 -13.74 -1.88
C TRP A 65 21.81 -13.47 -3.39
N ALA A 66 20.70 -13.88 -4.03
CA ALA A 66 20.53 -13.71 -5.47
C ALA A 66 20.22 -12.26 -5.84
N GLU A 67 20.94 -11.69 -6.76
CA GLU A 67 20.71 -10.34 -7.31
C GLU A 67 19.83 -10.37 -8.56
N THR A 68 19.83 -11.52 -9.25
CA THR A 68 19.05 -11.73 -10.47
C THR A 68 18.36 -13.08 -10.44
N PHE A 69 17.21 -13.13 -11.08
CA PHE A 69 16.42 -14.34 -11.22
C PHE A 69 16.09 -14.53 -12.71
N THR A 70 16.45 -15.70 -13.24
CA THR A 70 16.20 -16.05 -14.63
C THR A 70 15.34 -17.30 -14.71
N TYR A 71 14.29 -17.27 -15.50
CA TYR A 71 13.45 -18.43 -15.75
C TYR A 71 13.22 -18.63 -17.26
N PRO A 72 13.21 -19.88 -17.73
CA PRO A 72 12.90 -20.19 -19.12
C PRO A 72 11.39 -20.16 -19.35
N VAL A 73 10.99 -19.57 -20.46
CA VAL A 73 9.62 -19.63 -21.00
C VAL A 73 9.66 -20.47 -22.25
N TYR A 74 8.89 -21.55 -22.26
CA TYR A 74 8.78 -22.45 -23.37
C TYR A 74 7.58 -22.09 -24.25
N ASP A 75 7.81 -21.97 -25.54
CA ASP A 75 6.78 -21.79 -26.54
C ASP A 75 6.67 -23.09 -27.34
N GLU A 76 5.48 -23.68 -27.37
CA GLU A 76 5.21 -24.94 -28.03
C GLU A 76 4.58 -24.67 -29.40
N VAL A 77 5.31 -24.99 -30.47
CA VAL A 77 4.82 -24.85 -31.84
C VAL A 77 4.61 -26.23 -32.43
N GLY A 78 3.37 -26.59 -32.68
CA GLY A 78 3.04 -27.87 -33.30
C GLY A 78 1.73 -27.84 -34.09
N ILE A 79 1.73 -28.44 -35.28
CA ILE A 79 0.54 -28.61 -36.11
C ILE A 79 0.33 -30.09 -36.35
N ALA A 80 -0.86 -30.60 -36.02
CA ALA A 80 -1.23 -31.97 -36.38
C ALA A 80 -1.84 -32.03 -37.80
N LYS A 81 -1.48 -33.03 -38.57
CA LYS A 81 -2.03 -33.28 -39.90
C LYS A 81 -2.74 -34.65 -39.94
N ILE A 82 -3.86 -34.71 -40.62
CA ILE A 82 -4.53 -35.99 -40.88
C ILE A 82 -3.70 -36.80 -41.86
N ILE A 83 -3.32 -38.00 -41.47
CA ILE A 83 -2.55 -38.92 -42.28
C ILE A 83 -3.51 -39.60 -43.25
N ALA A 84 -3.26 -39.44 -44.57
CA ALA A 84 -3.93 -40.18 -45.61
C ALA A 84 -2.93 -41.10 -46.28
N ASN A 85 -3.26 -42.39 -46.39
CA ASN A 85 -2.53 -43.35 -47.21
C ASN A 85 -1.06 -43.59 -46.82
N TYR A 86 -0.70 -43.64 -45.52
CA TYR A 86 0.66 -43.86 -45.01
C TYR A 86 1.71 -42.86 -45.51
N ALA A 87 1.31 -41.63 -45.79
CA ALA A 87 2.21 -40.57 -46.21
C ALA A 87 3.22 -40.22 -45.10
N ASP A 88 4.51 -40.24 -45.46
CA ASP A 88 5.64 -39.95 -44.52
C ASP A 88 5.88 -38.44 -44.33
N ASP A 89 4.95 -37.59 -44.79
CA ASP A 89 5.01 -36.14 -44.72
C ASP A 89 4.29 -35.64 -43.46
N LEU A 90 4.89 -35.90 -42.30
CA LEU A 90 4.38 -35.41 -41.01
C LEU A 90 5.08 -34.13 -40.59
N PRO A 91 4.33 -33.10 -40.15
CA PRO A 91 4.93 -31.92 -39.57
C PRO A 91 5.65 -32.26 -38.25
N ARG A 92 6.81 -31.65 -38.02
CA ARG A 92 7.58 -31.83 -36.81
C ARG A 92 7.11 -30.81 -35.77
N VAL A 93 7.05 -31.23 -34.52
CA VAL A 93 6.84 -30.36 -33.38
C VAL A 93 8.20 -29.81 -32.93
N ASP A 94 8.28 -28.54 -32.67
CA ASP A 94 9.47 -27.88 -32.13
C ASP A 94 9.13 -27.11 -30.87
N ILE A 95 10.11 -26.92 -29.97
CA ILE A 95 9.97 -26.21 -28.73
C ILE A 95 11.00 -25.08 -28.76
N ALA A 96 10.53 -23.86 -28.76
CA ALA A 96 11.37 -22.69 -28.58
C ALA A 96 11.44 -22.32 -27.07
N ALA A 97 12.63 -22.04 -26.58
CA ALA A 97 12.84 -21.57 -25.22
C ALA A 97 13.39 -20.15 -25.24
N THR A 98 12.76 -19.26 -24.46
CA THR A 98 13.23 -17.88 -24.25
C THR A 98 13.51 -17.70 -22.78
N GLU A 99 14.65 -17.12 -22.43
CA GLU A 99 15.00 -16.80 -21.04
C GLU A 99 14.55 -15.39 -20.68
N VAL A 100 13.86 -15.27 -19.56
CA VAL A 100 13.46 -13.97 -18.98
C VAL A 100 14.22 -13.76 -17.69
N THR A 101 14.97 -12.66 -17.62
CA THR A 101 15.76 -12.29 -16.44
C THR A 101 15.12 -11.09 -15.74
N ALA A 102 14.86 -11.22 -14.43
CA ALA A 102 14.42 -10.15 -13.57
C ALA A 102 15.47 -9.81 -12.52
N LYS A 103 15.52 -8.53 -12.10
CA LYS A 103 16.43 -8.06 -11.04
C LYS A 103 15.72 -8.07 -9.71
N ILE A 104 16.45 -8.45 -8.65
CA ILE A 104 16.00 -8.42 -7.28
C ILE A 104 16.55 -7.17 -6.62
N GLN A 105 15.70 -6.34 -6.05
CA GLN A 105 16.08 -5.10 -5.39
C GLN A 105 15.74 -5.15 -3.90
N PRO A 106 16.70 -4.92 -3.00
CA PRO A 106 16.41 -4.85 -1.57
C PRO A 106 15.67 -3.55 -1.23
N VAL A 107 14.64 -3.67 -0.40
CA VAL A 107 13.90 -2.52 0.15
C VAL A 107 14.20 -2.42 1.63
N GLY A 108 14.63 -1.25 2.10
CA GLY A 108 14.99 -1.04 3.49
C GLY A 108 14.64 0.36 3.97
N VAL A 109 14.41 0.46 5.28
CA VAL A 109 14.18 1.70 6.00
C VAL A 109 15.04 1.70 7.25
N SER A 110 15.68 2.83 7.55
CA SER A 110 16.45 3.00 8.78
C SER A 110 15.74 3.94 9.76
N TYR A 111 15.89 3.68 11.05
CA TYR A 111 15.47 4.59 12.10
C TYR A 111 16.55 4.72 13.17
N GLY A 112 16.68 5.93 13.72
CA GLY A 112 17.67 6.24 14.74
C GLY A 112 17.01 6.74 16.03
N TYR A 113 17.78 6.75 17.10
CA TYR A 113 17.38 7.29 18.39
C TYR A 113 18.35 8.40 18.81
N ASN A 114 17.81 9.49 19.34
CA ASN A 114 18.60 10.47 20.07
C ASN A 114 18.51 10.14 21.57
N THR A 115 19.60 10.33 22.30
CA THR A 115 19.64 10.08 23.76
C THR A 115 18.59 10.89 24.52
N GLN A 116 18.34 12.12 24.11
CA GLN A 116 17.30 12.97 24.71
C GLN A 116 15.90 12.41 24.47
N GLU A 117 15.60 11.97 23.21
CA GLU A 117 14.31 11.35 22.89
C GLU A 117 14.03 10.10 23.73
N LEU A 118 15.06 9.25 23.93
CA LEU A 118 14.95 8.06 24.77
C LEU A 118 14.67 8.42 26.23
N THR A 119 15.37 9.42 26.77
CA THR A 119 15.19 9.87 28.16
C THR A 119 13.78 10.42 28.37
N VAL A 120 13.29 11.26 27.47
CA VAL A 120 11.92 11.81 27.52
C VAL A 120 10.87 10.72 27.36
N SER A 121 11.08 9.80 26.40
CA SER A 121 10.18 8.68 26.17
C SER A 121 10.04 7.78 27.40
N ASN A 122 11.15 7.48 28.06
CA ASN A 122 11.17 6.69 29.28
C ASN A 122 10.50 7.43 30.45
N ALA A 123 10.72 8.74 30.58
CA ALA A 123 10.09 9.56 31.62
C ALA A 123 8.57 9.67 31.43
N MET A 124 8.10 9.72 30.19
CA MET A 124 6.68 9.75 29.84
C MET A 124 6.00 8.38 29.79
N GLY A 125 6.74 7.29 29.97
CA GLY A 125 6.21 5.92 29.82
C GLY A 125 5.77 5.57 28.40
N SER A 126 6.22 6.33 27.40
CA SER A 126 5.92 6.08 25.98
C SER A 126 6.96 5.13 25.38
N ASN A 127 6.50 4.08 24.69
CA ASN A 127 7.40 3.11 24.06
C ASN A 127 7.82 3.57 22.66
N LEU A 128 8.72 4.57 22.60
CA LEU A 128 9.22 5.15 21.34
C LEU A 128 9.90 4.12 20.42
N PRO A 129 10.75 3.17 20.93
CA PRO A 129 11.37 2.16 20.09
C PRO A 129 10.36 1.32 19.32
N THR A 130 9.35 0.81 19.99
CA THR A 130 8.30 -0.01 19.35
C THR A 130 7.50 0.79 18.33
N ARG A 131 7.20 2.06 18.62
CA ARG A 131 6.50 2.93 17.67
C ARG A 131 7.33 3.18 16.41
N LYS A 132 8.63 3.50 16.54
CA LYS A 132 9.52 3.68 15.37
C LYS A 132 9.63 2.39 14.55
N ALA A 133 9.72 1.22 15.18
CA ALA A 133 9.75 -0.07 14.50
C ALA A 133 8.46 -0.35 13.69
N VAL A 134 7.29 -0.07 14.29
CA VAL A 134 6.00 -0.22 13.61
C VAL A 134 5.88 0.72 12.41
N VAL A 135 6.30 1.98 12.56
CA VAL A 135 6.30 2.95 11.45
C VAL A 135 7.24 2.52 10.34
N ALA A 136 8.44 2.02 10.67
CA ALA A 136 9.39 1.51 9.70
C ALA A 136 8.82 0.34 8.91
N ARG A 137 8.17 -0.62 9.58
CA ARG A 137 7.50 -1.74 8.91
C ARG A 137 6.39 -1.26 7.98
N LYS A 138 5.51 -0.38 8.45
CA LYS A 138 4.44 0.20 7.62
C LYS A 138 4.99 0.92 6.38
N ALA A 139 6.12 1.65 6.52
CA ALA A 139 6.77 2.32 5.40
C ALA A 139 7.34 1.32 4.38
N THR A 140 7.93 0.22 4.84
CA THR A 140 8.42 -0.86 3.96
C THR A 140 7.27 -1.54 3.22
N ASP A 141 6.19 -1.91 3.94
CA ASP A 141 5.02 -2.54 3.34
C ASP A 141 4.37 -1.63 2.28
N ARG A 142 4.26 -0.32 2.55
CA ARG A 142 3.75 0.66 1.59
C ARG A 142 4.66 0.77 0.35
N LYS A 143 5.99 0.78 0.52
CA LYS A 143 6.91 0.82 -0.62
C LYS A 143 6.83 -0.45 -1.47
N ILE A 144 6.64 -1.61 -0.85
CA ILE A 144 6.44 -2.88 -1.57
C ILE A 144 5.14 -2.83 -2.38
N GLU A 145 4.05 -2.31 -1.80
CA GLU A 145 2.77 -2.12 -2.51
C GLU A 145 2.93 -1.21 -3.73
N ASP A 146 3.60 -0.07 -3.56
CA ASP A 146 3.86 0.90 -4.63
C ASP A 146 4.73 0.29 -5.75
N LEU A 147 5.79 -0.44 -5.40
CA LEU A 147 6.61 -1.17 -6.36
C LEU A 147 5.82 -2.26 -7.09
N THR A 148 4.91 -2.92 -6.41
CA THR A 148 4.07 -3.96 -7.02
C THR A 148 3.07 -3.36 -8.00
N MET A 149 2.47 -2.20 -7.66
CA MET A 149 1.52 -1.53 -8.55
C MET A 149 2.20 -0.90 -9.76
N VAL A 150 3.11 0.02 -9.51
CA VAL A 150 3.66 0.93 -10.53
C VAL A 150 5.06 0.51 -10.96
N GLY A 151 5.80 -0.14 -10.05
CA GLY A 151 7.21 -0.44 -10.28
C GLY A 151 8.10 0.79 -10.13
N GLU A 152 9.37 0.64 -10.49
CA GLU A 152 10.33 1.74 -10.52
C GLU A 152 11.32 1.56 -11.67
N ALA A 153 11.08 2.29 -12.75
CA ALA A 153 11.83 2.18 -14.00
C ALA A 153 13.34 2.42 -13.83
N ARG A 154 13.73 3.27 -12.86
CA ARG A 154 15.14 3.57 -12.56
C ARG A 154 15.93 2.32 -12.17
N TYR A 155 15.29 1.37 -11.49
CA TYR A 155 15.91 0.12 -11.05
C TYR A 155 15.55 -1.08 -11.94
N GLY A 156 14.76 -0.86 -12.99
CA GLY A 156 14.32 -1.90 -13.90
C GLY A 156 13.25 -2.83 -13.30
N VAL A 157 12.52 -2.33 -12.30
CA VAL A 157 11.39 -3.05 -11.69
C VAL A 157 10.11 -2.58 -12.37
N THR A 158 9.40 -3.50 -13.01
CA THR A 158 8.09 -3.22 -13.62
C THR A 158 6.98 -3.60 -12.66
N GLY A 159 5.99 -2.70 -12.51
CA GLY A 159 4.79 -2.98 -11.73
C GLY A 159 3.68 -3.59 -12.60
N ILE A 160 2.60 -4.01 -11.98
CA ILE A 160 1.45 -4.60 -12.69
C ILE A 160 0.87 -3.63 -13.72
N VAL A 161 0.72 -2.35 -13.35
CA VAL A 161 0.11 -1.34 -14.24
C VAL A 161 0.98 -1.04 -15.46
N ASN A 162 2.30 -1.13 -15.33
CA ASN A 162 3.26 -0.79 -16.38
C ASN A 162 3.91 -2.02 -17.03
N HIS A 163 3.38 -3.21 -16.78
CA HIS A 163 3.98 -4.43 -17.32
C HIS A 163 3.73 -4.54 -18.84
N PRO A 164 4.78 -4.76 -19.66
CA PRO A 164 4.63 -4.76 -21.13
C PRO A 164 3.72 -5.86 -21.67
N ASN A 165 3.58 -6.97 -20.94
CA ASN A 165 2.74 -8.11 -21.34
C ASN A 165 1.29 -7.98 -20.87
N ILE A 166 0.95 -6.93 -20.10
CA ILE A 166 -0.43 -6.67 -19.70
C ILE A 166 -1.05 -5.72 -20.73
N GLY A 167 -2.01 -6.24 -21.47
CA GLY A 167 -2.73 -5.46 -22.47
C GLY A 167 -3.58 -4.36 -21.84
N VAL A 168 -3.63 -3.21 -22.50
CA VAL A 168 -4.50 -2.11 -22.08
C VAL A 168 -5.85 -2.26 -22.79
N THR A 169 -6.92 -2.35 -22.01
CA THR A 169 -8.28 -2.36 -22.56
C THR A 169 -8.81 -0.93 -22.58
N VAL A 170 -9.21 -0.48 -23.77
CA VAL A 170 -9.86 0.81 -23.96
C VAL A 170 -11.36 0.60 -23.81
N LEU A 171 -11.97 1.34 -22.87
CA LEU A 171 -13.42 1.28 -22.66
C LEU A 171 -14.17 1.97 -23.80
N PRO A 172 -15.33 1.44 -24.23
CA PRO A 172 -16.17 2.07 -25.26
C PRO A 172 -16.59 3.48 -24.90
N THR A 173 -16.87 3.72 -23.61
CA THR A 173 -17.25 5.03 -23.12
C THR A 173 -16.02 5.90 -22.90
N SER A 174 -15.87 6.94 -23.69
CA SER A 174 -14.73 7.88 -23.58
C SER A 174 -14.92 8.95 -22.51
N THR A 175 -16.10 9.00 -21.87
CA THR A 175 -16.48 9.98 -20.84
C THR A 175 -16.47 9.36 -19.46
N ALA A 176 -16.27 10.19 -18.43
CA ALA A 176 -16.34 9.70 -17.04
C ALA A 176 -17.75 9.18 -16.70
N TRP A 177 -17.84 8.10 -15.95
CA TRP A 177 -19.12 7.50 -15.52
C TRP A 177 -19.99 8.45 -14.68
N SER A 178 -19.35 9.43 -14.03
CA SER A 178 -20.04 10.49 -13.28
C SER A 178 -20.59 11.62 -14.15
N ALA A 179 -20.32 11.62 -15.46
CA ALA A 179 -20.81 12.67 -16.36
C ALA A 179 -22.32 12.50 -16.63
N ALA A 180 -23.05 13.59 -16.64
CA ALA A 180 -24.50 13.59 -16.86
C ALA A 180 -24.91 13.03 -18.25
N ALA A 181 -23.99 13.02 -19.20
CA ALA A 181 -24.21 12.46 -20.55
C ALA A 181 -24.03 10.94 -20.63
N THR A 182 -23.48 10.29 -19.59
CA THR A 182 -23.23 8.86 -19.57
C THR A 182 -24.51 8.13 -19.14
N THR A 183 -25.01 7.27 -20.02
CA THR A 183 -26.19 6.45 -19.74
C THR A 183 -25.85 5.19 -18.96
N ALA A 184 -26.83 4.61 -18.26
CA ALA A 184 -26.65 3.35 -17.55
C ALA A 184 -26.23 2.21 -18.51
N ASP A 185 -26.77 2.19 -19.72
CA ASP A 185 -26.43 1.17 -20.72
C ASP A 185 -24.96 1.29 -21.18
N ALA A 186 -24.42 2.52 -21.26
CA ALA A 186 -23.02 2.75 -21.59
C ALA A 186 -22.09 2.23 -20.48
N ILE A 187 -22.46 2.44 -19.21
CA ILE A 187 -21.71 1.89 -18.07
C ILE A 187 -21.74 0.37 -18.07
N MET A 188 -22.90 -0.23 -18.35
CA MET A 188 -23.03 -1.68 -18.45
C MET A 188 -22.18 -2.27 -19.58
N ALA A 189 -22.11 -1.59 -20.74
CA ALA A 189 -21.25 -2.00 -21.84
C ALA A 189 -19.75 -1.92 -21.49
N ASP A 190 -19.35 -0.91 -20.73
CA ASP A 190 -17.98 -0.79 -20.22
C ASP A 190 -17.63 -1.95 -19.26
N VAL A 191 -18.54 -2.29 -18.33
CA VAL A 191 -18.36 -3.40 -17.39
C VAL A 191 -18.27 -4.74 -18.14
N ASP A 192 -19.14 -4.96 -19.12
CA ASP A 192 -19.10 -6.17 -19.94
C ASP A 192 -17.79 -6.28 -20.74
N THR A 193 -17.30 -5.17 -21.26
CA THR A 193 -16.00 -5.09 -21.94
C THR A 193 -14.86 -5.45 -21.00
N LEU A 194 -14.86 -4.97 -19.75
CA LEU A 194 -13.84 -5.30 -18.76
C LEU A 194 -13.85 -6.77 -18.38
N ILE A 195 -15.03 -7.35 -18.19
CA ILE A 195 -15.19 -8.77 -17.86
C ILE A 195 -14.62 -9.65 -18.97
N ASN A 196 -14.92 -9.33 -20.21
CA ASN A 196 -14.51 -10.12 -21.37
C ASN A 196 -13.07 -9.82 -21.82
N ALA A 197 -12.48 -8.70 -21.40
CA ALA A 197 -11.14 -8.27 -21.83
C ALA A 197 -10.07 -9.31 -21.53
N LEU A 198 -10.11 -9.94 -20.35
CA LEU A 198 -9.13 -10.96 -19.98
C LEU A 198 -9.21 -12.19 -20.87
N ALA A 199 -10.42 -12.66 -21.18
CA ALA A 199 -10.63 -13.79 -22.06
C ALA A 199 -10.19 -13.48 -23.50
N LEU A 200 -10.48 -12.27 -23.99
CA LEU A 200 -10.08 -11.85 -25.34
C LEU A 200 -8.56 -11.68 -25.46
N GLN A 201 -7.91 -11.06 -24.49
CA GLN A 201 -6.46 -10.84 -24.51
C GLN A 201 -5.66 -12.12 -24.34
N SER A 202 -6.18 -13.07 -23.57
CA SER A 202 -5.55 -14.38 -23.36
C SER A 202 -5.94 -15.44 -24.39
N SER A 203 -6.68 -15.07 -25.44
CA SER A 203 -7.22 -16.02 -26.42
C SER A 203 -8.02 -17.17 -25.78
N GLY A 204 -8.74 -16.90 -24.71
CA GLY A 204 -9.56 -17.85 -23.98
C GLY A 204 -8.83 -18.72 -22.95
N VAL A 205 -7.54 -18.51 -22.74
CA VAL A 205 -6.75 -19.29 -21.76
C VAL A 205 -7.13 -18.93 -20.32
N HIS A 206 -7.39 -17.65 -20.06
CA HIS A 206 -7.75 -17.15 -18.73
C HIS A 206 -9.14 -16.52 -18.74
N MET A 207 -9.90 -16.79 -17.69
CA MET A 207 -11.19 -16.14 -17.42
C MET A 207 -11.15 -15.47 -16.05
N ALA A 208 -11.80 -14.32 -15.93
CA ALA A 208 -11.94 -13.65 -14.63
C ALA A 208 -12.88 -14.49 -13.75
N THR A 209 -12.39 -14.87 -12.57
CA THR A 209 -13.13 -15.66 -11.59
C THR A 209 -13.60 -14.84 -10.39
N HIS A 210 -13.00 -13.65 -10.19
CA HIS A 210 -13.33 -12.72 -9.12
C HIS A 210 -13.38 -11.29 -9.67
N PHE A 211 -14.37 -10.54 -9.25
CA PHE A 211 -14.59 -9.13 -9.58
C PHE A 211 -14.68 -8.30 -8.29
#